data_1b19e3bf15119008e830defa197d7f75
#
_entry.id   1b19e3bf15119008e830defa197d7f75
#
_cell.length_a   1.000
_cell.length_b   1.000
_cell.length_c   1.000
_cell.angle_alpha   90.00
_cell.angle_beta   90.00
_cell.angle_gamma   90.00
#
_symmetry.space_group_name_H-M   'P 1'
#
loop_
_entity.id
_entity.type
_entity.pdbx_description
1 polymer ?
#
loop_
_entity_poly.entity_id
_entity_poly.type
_entity_poly.pdbx_seq_one_letter_code
_entity_poly.pdbx_strand_id
1 'polypeptide(L)'
;MKRLLLLRHAKSSWDDPGLPDHERPLAPRGHRAAERMAEYLRSNAPAVDLVLCSSALRTRETLERMTDAFGGAEIAVEDELYGATDDELLERLRRVAMGSETVALIGHNPGIQDL
;
A
#
# COMPACT_ATOMS: atom_id res chain seq x y z
N MET A 1 -11.61 12.74 -4.76
CA MET A 1 -10.87 12.25 -3.57
C MET A 1 -10.73 13.38 -2.57
N LYS A 2 -11.08 13.12 -1.33
CA LYS A 2 -10.98 14.12 -0.24
C LYS A 2 -9.90 13.76 0.78
N ARG A 3 -9.58 12.48 0.91
CA ARG A 3 -8.60 11.99 1.88
C ARG A 3 -7.68 10.98 1.23
N LEU A 4 -6.42 11.03 1.59
CA LEU A 4 -5.39 10.13 1.09
C LEU A 4 -4.61 9.55 2.27
N LEU A 5 -4.58 8.23 2.36
CA LEU A 5 -3.74 7.51 3.30
C LEU A 5 -2.53 6.98 2.54
N LEU A 6 -1.34 7.42 2.91
CA LEU A 6 -0.09 6.95 2.30
C LEU A 6 0.55 5.91 3.22
N LEU A 7 0.75 4.71 2.69
CA LEU A 7 1.32 3.61 3.43
C LEU A 7 2.54 3.06 2.69
N ARG A 8 3.70 3.10 3.36
CA ARG A 8 4.85 2.35 2.90
C ARG A 8 4.65 0.88 3.30
N HIS A 9 5.06 -0.05 2.43
CA HIS A 9 5.03 -1.47 2.79
C HIS A 9 5.77 -1.73 4.10
N ALA A 10 5.36 -2.77 4.83
CA ALA A 10 6.00 -3.17 6.08
C ALA A 10 7.40 -3.75 5.82
N LYS A 11 8.12 -4.09 6.88
CA LYS A 11 9.51 -4.55 6.82
C LYS A 11 9.64 -5.77 5.90
N SER A 12 10.45 -5.64 4.85
CA SER A 12 10.72 -6.70 3.88
C SER A 12 11.92 -7.55 4.29
N SER A 13 11.98 -8.78 3.77
CA SER A 13 13.06 -9.73 4.02
C SER A 13 14.17 -9.58 2.99
N TRP A 14 15.42 -9.73 3.46
CA TRP A 14 16.61 -9.86 2.65
C TRP A 14 17.26 -11.24 2.78
N ASP A 15 16.52 -12.21 3.35
CA ASP A 15 17.07 -13.54 3.68
C ASP A 15 17.44 -14.35 2.43
N ASP A 16 16.76 -14.11 1.32
CA ASP A 16 17.10 -14.76 0.04
C ASP A 16 17.63 -13.74 -0.96
N PRO A 17 18.95 -13.57 -1.08
CA PRO A 17 19.54 -12.60 -2.02
C PRO A 17 19.38 -13.00 -3.49
N GLY A 18 18.97 -14.23 -3.77
CA GLY A 18 18.73 -14.70 -5.14
C GLY A 18 17.37 -14.27 -5.70
N LEU A 19 16.47 -13.74 -4.87
CA LEU A 19 15.15 -13.30 -5.34
C LEU A 19 15.26 -11.96 -6.09
N PRO A 20 14.54 -11.81 -7.23
CA PRO A 20 14.34 -10.50 -7.81
C PRO A 20 13.66 -9.56 -6.82
N ASP A 21 13.97 -8.27 -6.86
CA ASP A 21 13.42 -7.29 -5.92
C ASP A 21 11.90 -7.35 -5.83
N HIS A 22 11.21 -7.44 -6.96
CA HIS A 22 9.75 -7.49 -7.02
C HIS A 22 9.17 -8.68 -6.23
N GLU A 23 9.91 -9.77 -6.09
CA GLU A 23 9.48 -11.01 -5.45
C GLU A 23 9.92 -11.13 -3.99
N ARG A 24 10.56 -10.11 -3.44
CA ARG A 24 10.98 -10.14 -2.03
C ARG A 24 9.77 -10.06 -1.11
N PRO A 25 9.62 -11.01 -0.16
CA PRO A 25 8.49 -11.03 0.77
C PRO A 25 8.70 -10.11 1.96
N LEU A 26 7.67 -9.96 2.78
CA LEU A 26 7.81 -9.37 4.10
C LEU A 26 8.63 -10.27 5.02
N ALA A 27 9.38 -9.64 5.94
CA ALA A 27 9.96 -10.33 7.07
C ALA A 27 8.86 -10.67 8.09
N PRO A 28 9.07 -11.66 9.00
CA PRO A 28 8.07 -11.99 10.02
C PRO A 28 7.60 -10.78 10.84
N ARG A 29 8.51 -9.91 11.24
CA ARG A 29 8.13 -8.69 11.97
C ARG A 29 7.35 -7.70 11.11
N GLY A 30 7.53 -7.75 9.77
CA GLY A 30 6.76 -6.95 8.83
C GLY A 30 5.29 -7.39 8.80
N HIS A 31 5.03 -8.68 8.81
CA HIS A 31 3.67 -9.20 8.90
C HIS A 31 3.00 -8.71 10.19
N ARG A 32 3.69 -8.79 11.31
CA ARG A 32 3.16 -8.34 12.60
C ARG A 32 2.92 -6.83 12.64
N ALA A 33 3.83 -6.05 12.04
CA ALA A 33 3.68 -4.60 11.97
C ALA A 33 2.47 -4.22 11.11
N ALA A 34 2.24 -4.90 9.99
CA ALA A 34 1.08 -4.66 9.14
C ALA A 34 -0.23 -4.97 9.88
N GLU A 35 -0.26 -6.05 10.65
CA GLU A 35 -1.44 -6.40 11.46
C GLU A 35 -1.73 -5.32 12.52
N ARG A 36 -0.70 -4.80 13.18
CA ARG A 36 -0.86 -3.71 14.15
C ARG A 36 -1.34 -2.43 13.49
N MET A 37 -0.83 -2.12 12.31
CA MET A 37 -1.28 -0.93 11.56
C MET A 37 -2.75 -1.08 11.15
N ALA A 38 -3.17 -2.27 10.72
CA ALA A 38 -4.56 -2.53 10.39
C ALA A 38 -5.48 -2.27 11.58
N GLU A 39 -5.10 -2.74 12.75
CA GLU A 39 -5.85 -2.52 13.99
C GLU A 39 -5.94 -1.03 14.32
N TYR A 40 -4.84 -0.31 14.19
CA TYR A 40 -4.82 1.14 14.40
C TYR A 40 -5.76 1.87 13.43
N LEU A 41 -5.70 1.53 12.14
CA LEU A 41 -6.54 2.18 11.12
C LEU A 41 -8.02 1.90 11.32
N ARG A 42 -8.40 0.70 11.74
CA ARG A 42 -9.81 0.39 12.03
C ARG A 42 -10.40 1.31 13.10
N SER A 43 -9.58 1.69 14.08
CA SER A 43 -10.02 2.52 15.21
C SER A 43 -9.89 4.01 14.95
N ASN A 44 -9.01 4.44 14.05
CA ASN A 44 -8.58 5.84 13.95
C ASN A 44 -8.71 6.47 12.56
N ALA A 45 -8.93 5.68 11.52
CA ALA A 45 -9.02 6.20 10.16
C ALA A 45 -10.46 6.12 9.64
N PRO A 46 -10.84 7.00 8.69
CA PRO A 46 -12.13 6.87 8.02
C PRO A 46 -12.17 5.62 7.14
N ALA A 47 -13.36 5.15 6.79
CA ALA A 47 -13.53 4.05 5.87
C ALA A 47 -12.90 4.38 4.51
N VAL A 48 -12.17 3.41 3.95
CA VAL A 48 -11.49 3.56 2.66
C VAL A 48 -12.40 3.05 1.55
N ASP A 49 -12.49 3.82 0.46
CA ASP A 49 -13.28 3.46 -0.72
C ASP A 49 -12.47 2.72 -1.76
N LEU A 50 -11.19 3.06 -1.90
CA LEU A 50 -10.27 2.49 -2.90
C LEU A 50 -8.90 2.29 -2.29
N VAL A 51 -8.33 1.10 -2.49
CA VAL A 51 -6.94 0.81 -2.16
C VAL A 51 -6.15 0.62 -3.45
N LEU A 52 -5.13 1.45 -3.64
CA LEU A 52 -4.15 1.29 -4.71
C LEU A 52 -2.91 0.64 -4.12
N CYS A 53 -2.48 -0.48 -4.68
CA CYS A 53 -1.36 -1.25 -4.15
C CYS A 53 -0.36 -1.59 -5.25
N SER A 54 0.91 -1.34 -4.99
CA SER A 54 1.98 -1.79 -5.88
C SER A 54 1.96 -3.31 -6.03
N SER A 55 2.30 -3.80 -7.20
CA SER A 55 2.32 -5.23 -7.52
C SER A 55 3.45 -6.02 -6.86
N ALA A 56 4.44 -5.37 -6.25
CA ALA A 56 5.51 -6.07 -5.55
C ALA A 56 4.96 -6.98 -4.45
N LEU A 57 5.61 -8.13 -4.23
CA LEU A 57 5.13 -9.09 -3.24
C LEU A 57 5.02 -8.48 -1.84
N ARG A 58 6.02 -7.68 -1.42
CA ARG A 58 6.01 -7.06 -0.09
C ARG A 58 4.85 -6.09 0.12
N THR A 59 4.41 -5.38 -0.91
CA THR A 59 3.22 -4.51 -0.83
C THR A 59 1.93 -5.32 -0.82
N ARG A 60 1.86 -6.36 -1.64
CA ARG A 60 0.69 -7.26 -1.67
C ARG A 60 0.52 -7.99 -0.33
N GLU A 61 1.61 -8.42 0.28
CA GLU A 61 1.56 -9.07 1.60
C GLU A 61 1.19 -8.08 2.71
N THR A 62 1.64 -6.83 2.61
CA THR A 62 1.21 -5.78 3.54
C THR A 62 -0.31 -5.59 3.43
N LEU A 63 -0.84 -5.46 2.22
CA LEU A 63 -2.28 -5.34 1.99
C LEU A 63 -3.05 -6.53 2.55
N GLU A 64 -2.56 -7.75 2.29
CA GLU A 64 -3.21 -8.98 2.76
C GLU A 64 -3.38 -9.00 4.28
N ARG A 65 -2.37 -8.52 5.02
CA ARG A 65 -2.42 -8.42 6.48
C ARG A 65 -3.32 -7.28 6.96
N MET A 66 -3.73 -6.38 6.09
CA MET A 66 -4.51 -5.20 6.43
C MET A 66 -5.94 -5.25 5.88
N THR A 67 -6.38 -6.37 5.33
CA THR A 67 -7.71 -6.48 4.71
C THR A 67 -8.84 -6.11 5.65
N ASP A 68 -8.72 -6.40 6.94
CA ASP A 68 -9.75 -6.06 7.93
C ASP A 68 -9.92 -4.53 8.07
N ALA A 69 -8.87 -3.76 7.82
CA ALA A 69 -8.94 -2.29 7.86
C ALA A 69 -9.60 -1.71 6.61
N PHE A 70 -9.66 -2.48 5.52
CA PHE A 70 -10.13 -2.01 4.22
C PHE A 70 -11.38 -2.76 3.74
N GLY A 71 -12.15 -3.31 4.67
CA GLY A 71 -13.37 -4.05 4.33
C GLY A 71 -14.33 -3.19 3.51
N GLY A 72 -14.82 -3.72 2.39
CA GLY A 72 -15.70 -3.02 1.48
C GLY A 72 -15.02 -2.12 0.46
N ALA A 73 -13.71 -1.87 0.58
CA ALA A 73 -12.99 -1.06 -0.39
C ALA A 73 -12.76 -1.81 -1.71
N GLU A 74 -12.75 -1.07 -2.81
CA GLU A 74 -12.26 -1.58 -4.08
C GLU A 74 -10.73 -1.71 -3.98
N ILE A 75 -10.17 -2.82 -4.45
CA ILE A 75 -8.73 -3.08 -4.43
C ILE A 75 -8.18 -3.10 -5.84
N ALA A 76 -7.17 -2.29 -6.10
CA ALA A 76 -6.47 -2.26 -7.39
C ALA A 76 -4.97 -2.47 -7.16
N VAL A 77 -4.47 -3.63 -7.61
CA VAL A 77 -3.03 -3.95 -7.57
C VAL A 77 -2.46 -3.63 -8.95
N GLU A 78 -1.46 -2.74 -9.00
CA GLU A 78 -0.99 -2.18 -10.27
C GLU A 78 0.54 -2.18 -10.39
N ASP A 79 1.03 -2.63 -11.53
CA ASP A 79 2.48 -2.65 -11.83
C ASP A 79 3.05 -1.24 -11.93
N GLU A 80 2.27 -0.27 -12.41
CA GLU A 80 2.74 1.11 -12.56
C GLU A 80 3.11 1.77 -11.22
N LEU A 81 2.62 1.23 -10.11
CA LEU A 81 2.96 1.75 -8.78
C LEU A 81 4.28 1.20 -8.24
N TYR A 82 4.79 0.13 -8.84
CA TYR A 82 6.07 -0.44 -8.46
C TYR A 82 7.22 0.46 -8.95
N GLY A 83 8.03 0.95 -8.00
CA GLY A 83 9.14 1.85 -8.32
C GLY A 83 8.71 3.23 -8.80
N ALA A 84 7.44 3.61 -8.59
CA ALA A 84 6.92 4.89 -9.04
C ALA A 84 7.55 6.07 -8.29
N THR A 85 7.82 7.14 -9.04
CA THR A 85 8.23 8.42 -8.47
C THR A 85 7.02 9.14 -7.88
N ASP A 86 7.26 10.22 -7.11
CA ASP A 86 6.19 11.07 -6.58
C ASP A 86 5.31 11.64 -7.70
N ASP A 87 5.89 12.08 -8.81
CA ASP A 87 5.14 12.60 -9.95
C ASP A 87 4.26 11.52 -10.58
N GLU A 88 4.76 10.31 -10.72
CA GLU A 88 4.00 9.19 -11.26
C GLU A 88 2.86 8.79 -10.33
N LEU A 89 3.10 8.79 -9.03
CA LEU A 89 2.05 8.54 -8.03
C LEU A 89 0.97 9.61 -8.07
N LEU A 90 1.37 10.89 -8.16
CA LEU A 90 0.44 12.00 -8.25
C LEU A 90 -0.44 11.87 -9.51
N GLU A 91 0.17 11.53 -10.64
CA GLU A 91 -0.57 11.34 -11.89
C GLU A 91 -1.59 10.21 -11.77
N ARG A 92 -1.21 9.10 -11.10
CA ARG A 92 -2.16 8.01 -10.86
C ARG A 92 -3.33 8.46 -9.97
N LEU A 93 -3.05 9.24 -8.94
CA LEU A 93 -4.08 9.75 -8.04
C LEU A 93 -5.05 10.69 -8.75
N ARG A 94 -4.58 11.46 -9.74
CA ARG A 94 -5.42 12.35 -10.55
C ARG A 94 -6.45 11.58 -11.38
N ARG A 95 -6.21 10.30 -11.66
CA ARG A 95 -7.12 9.45 -12.42
C ARG A 95 -8.16 8.74 -11.56
N VAL A 96 -8.15 8.98 -10.24
CA VAL A 96 -9.13 8.37 -9.32
C VAL A 96 -10.50 8.97 -9.57
N ALA A 97 -11.51 8.10 -9.63
CA ALA A 97 -12.89 8.52 -9.84
C ALA A 97 -13.39 9.44 -8.73
N MET A 98 -14.23 10.40 -9.10
CA MET A 98 -14.75 11.40 -8.16
C MET A 98 -15.56 10.79 -7.01
N GLY A 99 -16.15 9.62 -7.19
CA GLY A 99 -16.91 8.93 -6.15
C GLY A 99 -16.06 8.30 -5.05
N SER A 100 -14.74 8.17 -5.26
CA SER A 100 -13.82 7.65 -4.25
C SER A 100 -13.34 8.78 -3.37
N GLU A 101 -13.91 8.90 -2.17
CA GLU A 101 -13.60 10.00 -1.25
C GLU A 101 -12.32 9.75 -0.45
N THR A 102 -12.12 8.52 0.03
CA THR A 102 -10.95 8.14 0.82
C THR A 102 -10.19 7.04 0.08
N VAL A 103 -8.93 7.31 -0.24
CA VAL A 103 -8.06 6.42 -1.00
C VAL A 103 -6.85 6.07 -0.15
N ALA A 104 -6.51 4.79 -0.08
CA ALA A 104 -5.26 4.32 0.50
C ALA A 104 -4.29 3.93 -0.63
N LEU A 105 -3.05 4.35 -0.52
CA LEU A 105 -1.99 4.01 -1.46
C LEU A 105 -0.90 3.26 -0.70
N ILE A 106 -0.66 2.01 -1.07
CA ILE A 106 0.39 1.18 -0.48
C ILE A 106 1.52 1.06 -1.50
N GLY A 107 2.66 1.61 -1.16
CA GLY A 107 3.78 1.69 -2.10
C GLY A 107 5.14 1.68 -1.42
N HIS A 108 6.07 2.36 -2.04
CA HIS A 108 7.49 2.32 -1.70
C HIS A 108 8.08 3.71 -1.53
N ASN A 109 9.11 3.84 -0.69
CA ASN A 109 9.97 5.01 -0.72
C ASN A 109 10.97 4.88 -1.89
N PRO A 110 11.45 5.98 -2.47
CA PRO A 110 11.20 7.36 -2.05
C PRO A 110 9.87 7.96 -2.54
N GLY A 111 9.17 7.32 -3.46
CA GLY A 111 7.95 7.88 -4.06
C GLY A 111 6.89 8.30 -3.02
N ILE A 112 6.59 7.44 -2.05
CA ILE A 112 5.63 7.74 -0.97
C ILE A 112 6.11 8.91 -0.12
N GLN A 113 7.38 8.92 0.25
CA GLN A 113 7.95 9.95 1.11
C GLN A 113 7.97 11.32 0.42
N ASP A 114 8.23 11.33 -0.89
CA ASP A 114 8.37 12.56 -1.67
C ASP A 114 7.01 13.14 -2.09
N LEU A 115 5.98 12.33 -2.05
CA LEU A 115 4.63 12.76 -2.38
C LEU A 115 4.05 13.61 -1.25
#